data_6e7356907cecb8e397175139788e6412
#
_entry.id   6e7356907cecb8e397175139788e6412
#
_cell.length_a   1.000
_cell.length_b   1.000
_cell.length_c   1.000
_cell.angle_alpha   90.00
_cell.angle_beta   90.00
_cell.angle_gamma   90.00
#
_symmetry.space_group_name_H-M   'P 1'
#
loop_
_entity.id
_entity.type
_entity.pdbx_description
1 polymer ?
#
loop_
_entity_poly.entity_id
_entity_poly.type
_entity_poly.pdbx_seq_one_letter_code
_entity_poly.pdbx_strand_id
1 'polypeptide(L)' 'MPDPRTLRDSTQIVLPCDLLADLRDEIESEFIVTIYEHAHGMCRIIGSPVEIRAVSDFLARRGIATP' A
#
# COMPACT_ATOMS: atom_id res chain seq x y z
N MET A 1 6.10 -2.51 25.44
CA MET A 1 5.59 -3.52 24.52
C MET A 1 4.93 -2.83 23.34
N PRO A 2 5.29 -3.22 22.13
CA PRO A 2 4.68 -2.58 20.97
C PRO A 2 3.19 -2.89 20.88
N ASP A 3 2.44 -1.92 20.41
CA ASP A 3 1.01 -2.05 20.23
C ASP A 3 0.74 -2.81 18.94
N PRO A 4 0.08 -3.98 18.99
CA PRO A 4 -0.23 -4.73 17.78
C PRO A 4 -1.05 -3.94 16.76
N ARG A 5 -1.85 -3.00 17.23
CA ARG A 5 -2.64 -2.17 16.32
C ARG A 5 -1.75 -1.26 15.49
N THR A 6 -0.69 -0.75 16.09
CA THR A 6 0.27 0.08 15.37
C THR A 6 0.97 -0.72 14.28
N LEU A 7 1.33 -1.97 14.58
CA LEU A 7 1.97 -2.84 13.60
C LEU A 7 1.04 -3.11 12.42
N ARG A 8 -0.24 -3.36 12.70
CA ARG A 8 -1.20 -3.61 11.61
C ARG A 8 -1.37 -2.38 10.74
N ASP A 9 -1.44 -1.21 11.34
CA ASP A 9 -1.61 0.03 10.58
C ASP A 9 -0.42 0.30 9.68
N SER A 10 0.77 -0.15 10.08
CA SER A 10 1.97 0.07 9.30
C SER A 10 2.25 -1.03 8.28
N THR A 11 1.36 -2.03 8.17
CA THR A 11 1.56 -3.16 7.26
C THR A 11 0.57 -3.19 6.11
N GLN A 12 -0.25 -2.17 5.96
CA GLN A 12 -1.20 -2.14 4.85
C GLN A 12 -1.49 -0.70 4.43
N ILE A 13 -1.85 -0.55 3.17
CA ILE A 13 -2.29 0.71 2.60
C ILE A 13 -3.59 0.44 1.87
N VAL A 14 -4.62 1.26 2.11
CA VAL A 14 -5.91 1.14 1.43
C VAL A 14 -6.12 2.39 0.59
N LEU A 15 -6.40 2.22 -0.69
CA LEU A 15 -6.61 3.35 -1.60
C LEU A 15 -7.50 2.91 -2.76
N PRO A 16 -8.09 3.88 -3.50
CA PRO A 16 -8.90 3.54 -4.67
C PRO A 16 -8.09 2.80 -5.72
N CYS A 17 -8.69 1.76 -6.30
CA CYS A 17 -8.01 0.98 -7.34
C CYS A 17 -7.65 1.82 -8.56
N ASP A 18 -8.44 2.85 -8.86
CA ASP A 18 -8.16 3.73 -9.98
C ASP A 18 -6.78 4.39 -9.85
N LEU A 19 -6.38 4.72 -8.63
CA LEU A 19 -5.08 5.34 -8.41
C LEU A 19 -3.94 4.34 -8.59
N LEU A 20 -4.23 3.06 -8.41
CA LEU A 20 -3.22 2.01 -8.56
C LEU A 20 -3.10 1.48 -9.97
N ALA A 21 -4.12 1.68 -10.81
CA ALA A 21 -4.21 1.00 -12.10
C ALA A 21 -2.92 1.09 -12.92
N ASP A 22 -2.33 2.28 -13.00
CA ASP A 22 -1.12 2.49 -13.79
C ASP A 22 0.16 2.12 -13.03
N LEU A 23 0.08 1.99 -11.71
CA LEU A 23 1.26 1.78 -10.87
C LEU A 23 1.37 0.37 -10.32
N ARG A 24 0.32 -0.42 -10.48
CA ARG A 24 0.24 -1.75 -9.89
C ARG A 24 1.40 -2.64 -10.29
N ASP A 25 1.67 -2.74 -11.59
CA ASP A 25 2.75 -3.59 -12.09
C ASP A 25 4.10 -3.13 -11.56
N GLU A 26 4.30 -1.82 -11.51
CA GLU A 26 5.53 -1.26 -11.01
C GLU A 26 5.71 -1.56 -9.54
N ILE A 27 4.65 -1.41 -8.76
CA ILE A 27 4.70 -1.71 -7.32
C ILE A 27 5.00 -3.18 -7.10
N GLU A 28 4.34 -4.07 -7.84
CA GLU A 28 4.55 -5.50 -7.68
C GLU A 28 5.96 -5.93 -8.08
N SER A 29 6.58 -5.24 -9.02
CA SER A 29 7.93 -5.58 -9.44
C SER A 29 9.01 -4.95 -8.56
N GLU A 30 8.72 -3.81 -7.93
CA GLU A 30 9.71 -3.10 -7.12
C GLU A 30 9.66 -3.48 -5.64
N PHE A 31 8.51 -3.91 -5.15
CA PHE A 31 8.31 -4.15 -3.73
C PHE A 31 7.73 -5.54 -3.49
N ILE A 32 8.06 -6.10 -2.33
CA ILE A 32 7.53 -7.41 -1.94
C ILE A 32 6.23 -7.19 -1.16
N VAL A 33 5.15 -7.01 -1.89
CA VAL A 33 3.83 -6.76 -1.33
C VAL A 33 2.78 -7.54 -2.11
N THR A 34 1.61 -7.70 -1.49
CA THR A 34 0.46 -8.32 -2.15
C THR A 34 -0.63 -7.26 -2.29
N ILE A 35 -1.22 -7.17 -3.48
CA ILE A 35 -2.27 -6.20 -3.76
C ILE A 35 -3.58 -6.96 -3.95
N TYR A 36 -4.60 -6.59 -3.18
CA TYR A 36 -5.94 -7.16 -3.28
C TYR A 36 -6.93 -6.12 -3.73
N GLU A 37 -7.89 -6.53 -4.54
CA GLU A 37 -9.07 -5.72 -4.78
C GLU A 37 -10.02 -5.93 -3.60
N HIS A 38 -10.51 -4.83 -3.07
CA HIS A 38 -11.45 -4.84 -1.96
C HIS A 38 -12.80 -4.30 -2.46
N ALA A 39 -13.84 -4.38 -1.62
CA ALA A 39 -15.15 -3.89 -2.01
C ALA A 39 -15.13 -2.39 -2.35
N HIS A 40 -16.09 -1.97 -3.16
CA HIS A 40 -16.32 -0.55 -3.49
C HIS A 40 -15.17 0.11 -4.27
N GLY A 41 -14.49 -0.66 -5.09
CA GLY A 41 -13.43 -0.10 -5.94
C GLY A 41 -12.17 0.29 -5.19
N MET A 42 -11.99 -0.24 -3.99
CA MET A 42 -10.78 0.01 -3.19
C MET A 42 -9.80 -1.13 -3.35
N CYS A 43 -8.53 -0.81 -3.26
CA CYS A 43 -7.45 -1.79 -3.26
C CYS A 43 -6.70 -1.74 -1.95
N ARG A 44 -6.17 -2.88 -1.54
CA ARG A 44 -5.39 -2.99 -0.31
C ARG A 44 -4.02 -3.55 -0.65
N ILE A 45 -2.98 -2.87 -0.20
CA ILE A 45 -1.61 -3.33 -0.36
C ILE A 45 -1.12 -3.82 0.99
N ILE A 46 -0.67 -5.06 1.04
CA ILE A 46 -0.23 -5.69 2.28
C ILE A 46 1.22 -6.14 2.13
N GLY A 47 2.01 -5.89 3.15
CA GLY A 47 3.40 -6.31 3.16
C GLY A 47 4.04 -6.05 4.51
N SER A 48 5.35 -6.25 4.62
CA SER A 48 6.06 -5.94 5.85
C SER A 48 6.08 -4.43 6.08
N PRO A 49 6.29 -3.96 7.33
CA PRO A 49 6.34 -2.52 7.60
C PRO A 49 7.35 -1.78 6.74
N VAL A 50 8.50 -2.39 6.47
CA VAL A 50 9.54 -1.76 5.65
C VAL A 50 9.05 -1.59 4.21
N GLU A 51 8.44 -2.61 3.64
CA GLU A 51 7.93 -2.57 2.28
C GLU A 51 6.77 -1.58 2.16
N ILE A 52 5.87 -1.59 3.12
CA ILE A 52 4.72 -0.69 3.11
C ILE A 52 5.17 0.77 3.20
N ARG A 53 6.19 1.05 4.01
CA ARG A 53 6.73 2.40 4.08
C ARG A 53 7.35 2.82 2.75
N ALA A 54 8.07 1.91 2.12
CA ALA A 54 8.67 2.18 0.81
C ALA A 54 7.60 2.44 -0.24
N VAL A 55 6.53 1.66 -0.24
CA VAL A 55 5.40 1.87 -1.15
C VAL A 55 4.74 3.21 -0.88
N SER A 56 4.55 3.56 0.38
CA SER A 56 3.96 4.85 0.74
C SER A 56 4.79 6.01 0.21
N ASP A 57 6.12 5.93 0.34
CA ASP A 57 7.01 6.96 -0.20
C ASP A 57 6.93 7.01 -1.73
N PHE A 58 6.86 5.85 -2.37
CA PHE A 58 6.73 5.76 -3.82
C PHE A 58 5.44 6.45 -4.28
N LEU A 59 4.32 6.18 -3.61
CA LEU A 59 3.05 6.78 -3.95
C LEU A 59 3.06 8.29 -3.73
N ALA A 60 3.68 8.73 -2.65
CA ALA A 60 3.76 10.16 -2.36
C ALA A 60 4.52 10.90 -3.44
N ARG A 61 5.58 10.31 -3.99
CA ARG A 61 6.34 10.91 -5.09
C ARG A 61 5.53 11.03 -6.36
N ARG A 62 4.49 10.20 -6.50
CA ARG A 62 3.60 10.23 -7.65
C ARG A 62 2.38 11.12 -7.41
N GLY A 63 2.37 11.84 -6.28
CA GLY A 63 1.28 12.73 -5.97
C GLY A 63 0.06 12.05 -5.37
N ILE A 64 0.19 10.81 -4.93
CA ILE A 64 -0.91 10.06 -4.33
C ILE A 64 -0.77 10.13 -2.82
N ALA A 65 -1.76 10.76 -2.17
CA ALA A 65 -1.77 10.85 -0.72
C ALA A 65 -2.43 9.60 -0.15
N THR A 66 -1.76 8.99 0.83
CA THR A 66 -2.33 7.85 1.56
C THR A 66 -2.55 8.27 3.01
N PRO A 67 -3.63 7.78 3.64
CA PRO A 67 -3.89 8.13 5.03
C PRO A 67 -2.86 7.54 5.97
#